data_91662d59ce3ae5a54f8e2b917236e446
#
_entry.id   91662d59ce3ae5a54f8e2b917236e446
#
_cell.length_a   1.000
_cell.length_b   1.000
_cell.length_c   1.000
_cell.angle_alpha   90.00
_cell.angle_beta   90.00
_cell.angle_gamma   90.00
#
_symmetry.space_group_name_H-M   'P 1'
#
loop_
_entity.id
_entity.type
_entity.pdbx_description
1 polymer ?
#
loop_
_entity_poly.entity_id
_entity_poly.type
_entity_poly.pdbx_seq_one_letter_code
_entity_poly.pdbx_strand_id
1 'polypeptide(L)'
;LDTRLGRETSWRDTLDTLREPPDSGPRDFRWRREKPIRPVVFDAPRGLDDSVVQLHLEHRLVKRLLGQFLAQGLRDDELSRACLAHSSDAIPRVVLLGRLSLYGHRAVRLHQEILTVTARWVDPAIRRAGLEPYKRTAETDTMRLLEESLRPNAAAGIPTAVRDKLLAALPRDVEELLPHLLVRGEEHRADAEKMLAKRAAAESESLRKVLVEQKERTTKKLDAPIDPQLELGFNDDEKRQRDLERRAWKLFLKRVDADIAAEPGRILDFYDVAAHRIEPVGIAYLWPVTG
;
A
#
# COMPACT_ATOMS: atom_id res chain seq x y z
N LEU A 1 -17.41 -5.97 8.95
CA LEU A 1 -17.33 -4.49 8.90
C LEU A 1 -18.65 -3.83 9.33
N ASP A 2 -19.78 -4.40 8.94
CA ASP A 2 -21.10 -3.79 9.14
C ASP A 2 -21.60 -3.83 10.60
N THR A 3 -21.14 -4.78 11.41
CA THR A 3 -21.67 -5.01 12.75
C THR A 3 -21.04 -4.15 13.84
N ARG A 4 -19.79 -3.77 13.73
CA ARG A 4 -19.09 -2.93 14.73
C ARG A 4 -18.88 -1.49 14.25
N LEU A 5 -18.31 -1.30 13.09
CA LEU A 5 -18.04 0.05 12.55
C LEU A 5 -19.31 0.78 12.10
N GLY A 6 -20.32 0.05 11.63
CA GLY A 6 -21.58 0.65 11.17
C GLY A 6 -22.42 1.30 12.27
N ARG A 7 -22.20 0.95 13.55
CA ARG A 7 -22.88 1.55 14.70
C ARG A 7 -22.30 2.89 15.12
N GLU A 8 -21.05 3.17 14.78
CA GLU A 8 -20.38 4.41 15.10
C GLU A 8 -20.66 5.46 14.03
N THR A 9 -21.34 6.53 14.40
CA THR A 9 -21.65 7.64 13.48
C THR A 9 -20.39 8.27 12.86
N SER A 10 -19.26 8.22 13.58
CA SER A 10 -17.96 8.72 13.11
C SER A 10 -17.42 7.99 11.89
N TRP A 11 -17.81 6.74 11.64
CA TRP A 11 -17.33 5.92 10.53
C TRP A 11 -18.19 6.01 9.27
N ARG A 12 -19.36 6.64 9.33
CA ARG A 12 -20.31 6.70 8.22
C ARG A 12 -19.68 7.17 6.91
N ASP A 13 -19.01 8.31 6.93
CA ASP A 13 -18.38 8.87 5.72
C ASP A 13 -17.26 8.01 5.16
N THR A 14 -16.60 7.23 6.02
CA THR A 14 -15.56 6.30 5.60
C THR A 14 -16.17 5.06 4.96
N LEU A 15 -17.24 4.53 5.54
CA LEU A 15 -17.97 3.38 5.00
C LEU A 15 -18.70 3.73 3.70
N ASP A 16 -19.13 4.98 3.55
CA ASP A 16 -19.74 5.46 2.31
C ASP A 16 -18.81 5.38 1.09
N THR A 17 -17.49 5.33 1.30
CA THR A 17 -16.54 5.10 0.20
C THR A 17 -16.62 3.69 -0.39
N LEU A 18 -17.23 2.76 0.32
CA LEU A 18 -17.45 1.38 -0.11
C LEU A 18 -18.77 1.18 -0.86
N ARG A 19 -19.63 2.20 -0.94
CA ARG A 19 -20.90 2.16 -1.64
C ARG A 19 -20.75 2.70 -3.05
N GLU A 20 -21.70 2.39 -3.89
CA GLU A 20 -21.79 3.09 -5.17
C GLU A 20 -22.10 4.57 -4.93
N PRO A 21 -21.49 5.48 -5.71
CA PRO A 21 -21.81 6.91 -5.59
C PRO A 21 -23.30 7.15 -5.87
N PRO A 22 -23.91 8.19 -5.28
CA PRO A 22 -25.26 8.56 -5.62
C PRO A 22 -25.34 9.04 -7.06
N ASP A 23 -26.39 8.64 -7.77
CA ASP A 23 -26.62 9.05 -9.17
C ASP A 23 -26.90 10.57 -9.28
N SER A 24 -27.53 11.14 -8.25
CA SER A 24 -27.76 12.58 -8.11
C SER A 24 -28.10 12.92 -6.65
N GLY A 25 -27.67 14.08 -6.19
CA GLY A 25 -28.02 14.60 -4.87
C GLY A 25 -27.07 14.22 -3.72
N PRO A 26 -27.40 14.64 -2.48
CA PRO A 26 -26.57 14.40 -1.32
C PRO A 26 -26.61 12.94 -0.85
N ARG A 27 -25.54 12.52 -0.15
CA ARG A 27 -25.45 11.21 0.51
C ARG A 27 -26.32 11.17 1.77
N ASP A 28 -27.63 11.01 1.59
CA ASP A 28 -28.62 10.97 2.66
C ASP A 28 -28.85 9.54 3.21
N PHE A 29 -29.79 9.42 4.14
CA PHE A 29 -30.15 8.15 4.74
C PHE A 29 -30.80 7.18 3.73
N ARG A 30 -31.57 7.68 2.75
CA ARG A 30 -32.23 6.86 1.73
C ARG A 30 -31.19 6.22 0.82
N TRP A 31 -30.25 7.02 0.31
CA TRP A 31 -29.14 6.53 -0.51
C TRP A 31 -28.35 5.43 0.21
N ARG A 32 -28.01 5.59 1.49
CA ARG A 32 -27.29 4.58 2.27
C ARG A 32 -28.06 3.26 2.40
N ARG A 33 -29.38 3.31 2.41
CA ARG A 33 -30.25 2.12 2.46
C ARG A 33 -30.36 1.45 1.09
N GLU A 34 -30.43 2.22 0.04
CA GLU A 34 -30.58 1.75 -1.34
C GLU A 34 -29.27 1.21 -1.93
N LYS A 35 -28.15 1.82 -1.56
CA LYS A 35 -26.80 1.41 -2.00
C LYS A 35 -26.05 0.72 -0.85
N PRO A 36 -26.11 -0.60 -0.74
CA PRO A 36 -25.42 -1.35 0.32
C PRO A 36 -23.89 -1.24 0.18
N ILE A 37 -23.18 -1.55 1.26
CA ILE A 37 -21.71 -1.67 1.23
C ILE A 37 -21.35 -2.83 0.32
N ARG A 38 -20.52 -2.57 -0.68
CA ARG A 38 -20.04 -3.56 -1.63
C ARG A 38 -19.00 -4.47 -0.97
N PRO A 39 -18.88 -5.72 -1.41
CA PRO A 39 -17.79 -6.61 -1.02
C PRO A 39 -16.43 -5.97 -1.25
N VAL A 40 -15.47 -6.27 -0.39
CA VAL A 40 -14.10 -5.75 -0.50
C VAL A 40 -13.14 -6.87 -0.89
N VAL A 41 -12.15 -6.53 -1.73
CA VAL A 41 -11.06 -7.41 -2.14
C VAL A 41 -9.73 -6.70 -1.87
N PHE A 42 -8.70 -7.47 -1.56
CA PHE A 42 -7.35 -6.91 -1.32
C PHE A 42 -6.48 -6.99 -2.57
N ASP A 43 -6.65 -8.03 -3.36
CA ASP A 43 -5.95 -8.18 -4.62
C ASP A 43 -6.61 -7.35 -5.72
N ALA A 44 -5.81 -6.84 -6.65
CA ALA A 44 -6.33 -6.10 -7.78
C ALA A 44 -7.19 -7.03 -8.66
N PRO A 45 -8.45 -6.68 -8.93
CA PRO A 45 -9.29 -7.45 -9.84
C PRO A 45 -8.67 -7.45 -11.25
N ARG A 46 -8.83 -8.56 -11.97
CA ARG A 46 -8.26 -8.71 -13.32
C ARG A 46 -8.93 -7.82 -14.39
N GLY A 47 -10.00 -7.12 -14.05
CA GLY A 47 -10.75 -6.21 -14.90
C GLY A 47 -11.48 -5.16 -14.08
N LEU A 48 -12.11 -4.20 -14.75
CA LEU A 48 -13.00 -3.23 -14.11
C LEU A 48 -14.26 -3.98 -13.65
N ASP A 49 -14.38 -4.12 -12.33
CA ASP A 49 -15.54 -4.75 -11.69
C ASP A 49 -16.10 -3.78 -10.63
N ASP A 50 -17.20 -3.15 -10.97
CA ASP A 50 -17.88 -2.19 -10.09
C ASP A 50 -18.65 -2.87 -8.94
N SER A 51 -18.77 -4.20 -8.94
CA SER A 51 -19.47 -4.94 -7.88
C SER A 51 -18.64 -5.07 -6.60
N VAL A 52 -17.32 -4.90 -6.68
CA VAL A 52 -16.38 -5.02 -5.56
C VAL A 52 -15.57 -3.74 -5.38
N VAL A 53 -15.07 -3.51 -4.17
CA VAL A 53 -14.14 -2.40 -3.87
C VAL A 53 -12.78 -2.97 -3.51
N GLN A 54 -11.77 -2.61 -4.28
CA GLN A 54 -10.39 -2.96 -3.93
C GLN A 54 -9.91 -2.10 -2.77
N LEU A 55 -9.48 -2.74 -1.69
CA LEU A 55 -8.82 -2.09 -0.55
C LEU A 55 -7.30 -2.16 -0.73
N HIS A 56 -6.71 -1.04 -1.06
CA HIS A 56 -5.26 -0.84 -1.09
C HIS A 56 -4.83 0.11 0.04
N LEU A 57 -3.53 0.21 0.33
CA LEU A 57 -3.01 1.00 1.46
C LEU A 57 -3.41 2.50 1.40
N GLU A 58 -3.64 3.01 0.21
CA GLU A 58 -4.07 4.40 0.00
C GLU A 58 -5.59 4.59 0.17
N HIS A 59 -6.38 3.51 0.26
CA HIS A 59 -7.82 3.60 0.42
C HIS A 59 -8.17 4.29 1.76
N ARG A 60 -9.16 5.19 1.74
CA ARG A 60 -9.54 6.01 2.92
C ARG A 60 -9.88 5.17 4.16
N LEU A 61 -10.56 4.03 3.97
CA LEU A 61 -10.88 3.10 5.06
C LEU A 61 -9.61 2.52 5.67
N VAL A 62 -8.67 2.06 4.84
CA VAL A 62 -7.40 1.46 5.29
C VAL A 62 -6.55 2.50 6.02
N LYS A 63 -6.40 3.70 5.46
CA LYS A 63 -5.68 4.80 6.11
C LYS A 63 -6.27 5.14 7.48
N ARG A 64 -7.58 5.18 7.61
CA ARG A 64 -8.24 5.49 8.87
C ARG A 64 -8.09 4.38 9.91
N LEU A 65 -8.24 3.11 9.51
CA LEU A 65 -8.00 1.96 10.39
C LEU A 65 -6.54 1.92 10.85
N LEU A 66 -5.61 2.12 9.93
CA LEU A 66 -4.19 2.16 10.25
C LEU A 66 -3.87 3.34 11.18
N GLY A 67 -4.41 4.52 10.91
CA GLY A 67 -4.25 5.69 11.78
C GLY A 67 -4.78 5.45 13.19
N GLN A 68 -5.96 4.84 13.33
CA GLN A 68 -6.52 4.48 14.62
C GLN A 68 -5.66 3.43 15.32
N PHE A 69 -5.20 2.41 14.61
CA PHE A 69 -4.32 1.39 15.14
C PHE A 69 -2.98 1.96 15.61
N LEU A 70 -2.38 2.88 14.84
CA LEU A 70 -1.15 3.58 15.22
C LEU A 70 -1.37 4.51 16.43
N ALA A 71 -2.51 5.21 16.48
CA ALA A 71 -2.83 6.12 17.59
C ALA A 71 -3.04 5.38 18.93
N GLN A 72 -3.55 4.15 18.89
CA GLN A 72 -3.68 3.32 20.08
C GLN A 72 -2.32 3.02 20.74
N GLY A 73 -1.27 2.87 19.95
CA GLY A 73 0.07 2.61 20.46
C GLY A 73 0.83 3.83 20.98
N LEU A 74 0.25 5.03 20.91
CA LEU A 74 0.80 6.27 21.47
C LEU A 74 0.19 6.63 22.85
N ARG A 75 -0.82 5.87 23.27
CA ARG A 75 -1.46 6.05 24.57
C ARG A 75 -0.94 4.98 25.53
N ASP A 76 -0.17 5.42 26.50
CA ASP A 76 0.31 4.66 27.64
C ASP A 76 1.30 3.51 27.37
N ASP A 77 2.08 3.15 28.40
CA ASP A 77 3.06 2.07 28.46
C ASP A 77 2.47 0.67 28.16
N GLU A 78 1.17 0.55 27.98
CA GLU A 78 0.51 -0.65 27.48
C GLU A 78 0.65 -0.71 25.96
N LEU A 79 1.32 -1.74 25.47
CA LEU A 79 1.36 -2.11 24.06
C LEU A 79 -0.07 -2.47 23.57
N SER A 80 -0.88 -1.44 23.37
CA SER A 80 -2.25 -1.55 22.86
C SER A 80 -2.33 -2.11 21.41
N ARG A 81 -1.16 -2.43 20.84
CA ARG A 81 -1.00 -3.08 19.53
C ARG A 81 -0.82 -4.59 19.62
N ALA A 82 -1.13 -5.17 20.77
CA ALA A 82 -1.17 -6.62 20.92
C ALA A 82 -2.59 -7.13 20.67
N CYS A 83 -2.71 -8.19 19.90
CA CYS A 83 -3.96 -8.92 19.76
C CYS A 83 -3.77 -10.40 20.11
N LEU A 84 -4.84 -10.99 20.64
CA LEU A 84 -4.92 -12.38 20.97
C LEU A 84 -6.03 -13.01 20.15
N ALA A 85 -5.71 -14.06 19.43
CA ALA A 85 -6.63 -14.77 18.58
C ALA A 85 -6.58 -16.26 18.86
N HIS A 86 -7.69 -16.90 18.59
CA HIS A 86 -7.89 -18.33 18.69
C HIS A 86 -7.24 -19.07 17.53
N SER A 87 -6.57 -20.19 17.79
CA SER A 87 -5.98 -21.02 16.76
C SER A 87 -6.52 -22.45 16.82
N SER A 88 -6.74 -23.04 15.66
CA SER A 88 -7.04 -24.46 15.51
C SER A 88 -5.82 -25.37 15.72
N ASP A 89 -4.61 -24.79 15.78
CA ASP A 89 -3.37 -25.53 16.05
C ASP A 89 -3.20 -25.81 17.55
N ALA A 90 -2.55 -26.89 17.89
CA ALA A 90 -2.21 -27.25 19.26
C ALA A 90 -1.04 -26.46 19.85
N ILE A 91 -0.29 -25.72 19.02
CA ILE A 91 0.93 -25.02 19.42
C ILE A 91 0.66 -23.52 19.50
N PRO A 92 0.91 -22.87 20.66
CA PRO A 92 0.81 -21.43 20.74
C PRO A 92 1.90 -20.76 19.87
N ARG A 93 1.48 -19.73 19.12
CA ARG A 93 2.36 -19.01 18.18
C ARG A 93 2.32 -17.53 18.43
N VAL A 94 3.39 -16.86 18.07
CA VAL A 94 3.49 -15.40 18.10
C VAL A 94 3.88 -14.88 16.71
N VAL A 95 3.28 -13.78 16.32
CA VAL A 95 3.53 -13.09 15.06
C VAL A 95 3.87 -11.63 15.37
N LEU A 96 5.11 -11.25 15.16
CA LEU A 96 5.53 -9.84 15.21
C LEU A 96 5.36 -9.25 13.81
N LEU A 97 4.58 -8.18 13.72
CA LEU A 97 4.37 -7.42 12.49
C LEU A 97 5.25 -6.19 12.51
N GLY A 98 5.96 -5.96 11.43
CA GLY A 98 6.77 -4.76 11.21
C GLY A 98 6.38 -4.07 9.92
N ARG A 99 6.92 -2.88 9.73
CA ARG A 99 6.74 -2.09 8.53
C ARG A 99 8.10 -1.62 8.02
N LEU A 100 8.41 -1.96 6.78
CA LEU A 100 9.49 -1.36 6.02
C LEU A 100 8.93 -0.19 5.22
N SER A 101 9.59 0.96 5.28
CA SER A 101 9.27 2.13 4.46
C SER A 101 10.54 2.64 3.81
N LEU A 102 10.54 2.82 2.49
CA LEU A 102 11.63 3.41 1.72
C LEU A 102 11.25 4.81 1.27
N TYR A 103 12.15 5.74 1.44
CA TYR A 103 11.97 7.14 1.11
C TYR A 103 13.01 7.59 0.11
N GLY A 104 12.58 8.26 -0.93
CA GLY A 104 13.43 8.97 -1.86
C GLY A 104 13.79 10.37 -1.35
N HIS A 105 14.43 11.14 -2.23
CA HIS A 105 14.71 12.54 -1.98
C HIS A 105 13.43 13.31 -1.64
N ARG A 106 13.53 14.35 -0.79
CA ARG A 106 12.41 15.17 -0.31
C ARG A 106 11.36 14.41 0.50
N ALA A 107 11.77 13.31 1.16
CA ALA A 107 10.90 12.46 1.99
C ALA A 107 9.67 11.86 1.25
N VAL A 108 9.74 11.72 -0.07
CA VAL A 108 8.73 11.02 -0.85
C VAL A 108 8.80 9.53 -0.54
N ARG A 109 7.68 8.93 -0.14
CA ARG A 109 7.62 7.49 0.13
C ARG A 109 7.53 6.72 -1.19
N LEU A 110 8.57 5.92 -1.49
CA LEU A 110 8.70 5.13 -2.71
C LEU A 110 8.12 3.72 -2.58
N HIS A 111 8.29 3.11 -1.40
CA HIS A 111 7.85 1.75 -1.13
C HIS A 111 7.42 1.60 0.32
N GLN A 112 6.46 0.74 0.56
CA GLN A 112 6.04 0.35 1.91
C GLN A 112 5.57 -1.10 1.88
N GLU A 113 6.05 -1.88 2.84
CA GLU A 113 5.75 -3.31 2.96
C GLU A 113 5.57 -3.71 4.42
N ILE A 114 4.69 -4.68 4.66
CA ILE A 114 4.53 -5.30 5.98
C ILE A 114 5.45 -6.51 6.06
N LEU A 115 6.29 -6.49 7.08
CA LEU A 115 7.17 -7.59 7.45
C LEU A 115 6.53 -8.43 8.53
N THR A 116 6.78 -9.73 8.50
CA THR A 116 6.30 -10.66 9.51
C THR A 116 7.47 -11.48 10.06
N VAL A 117 7.50 -11.65 11.37
CA VAL A 117 8.38 -12.63 12.03
C VAL A 117 7.49 -13.51 12.91
N THR A 118 7.52 -14.79 12.68
CA THR A 118 6.68 -15.75 13.40
C THR A 118 7.53 -16.71 14.20
N ALA A 119 7.06 -17.10 15.39
CA ALA A 119 7.76 -18.04 16.25
C ALA A 119 6.78 -18.91 17.03
N ARG A 120 7.26 -20.06 17.54
CA ARG A 120 6.55 -20.79 18.59
C ARG A 120 6.62 -19.98 19.87
N TRP A 121 5.45 -19.68 20.45
CA TRP A 121 5.45 -19.04 21.75
C TRP A 121 5.74 -20.04 22.87
N VAL A 122 6.66 -19.71 23.73
CA VAL A 122 7.01 -20.43 24.95
C VAL A 122 7.02 -19.44 26.11
N ASP A 123 6.48 -19.83 27.23
CA ASP A 123 6.43 -18.99 28.43
C ASP A 123 7.82 -18.46 28.80
N PRO A 124 8.00 -17.12 28.95
CA PRO A 124 9.25 -16.54 29.43
C PRO A 124 9.80 -17.10 30.73
N ALA A 125 8.91 -17.57 31.61
CA ALA A 125 9.30 -18.14 32.90
C ALA A 125 10.04 -19.48 32.79
N ILE A 126 9.80 -20.25 31.71
CA ILE A 126 10.37 -21.58 31.51
C ILE A 126 11.32 -21.69 30.32
N ARG A 127 11.29 -20.72 29.37
CA ARG A 127 12.19 -20.75 28.23
C ARG A 127 13.62 -20.34 28.64
N ARG A 128 14.59 -21.13 28.22
CA ARG A 128 16.03 -20.90 28.48
C ARG A 128 16.71 -20.08 27.38
N ALA A 129 16.18 -20.13 26.16
CA ALA A 129 16.64 -19.39 25.00
C ALA A 129 15.59 -18.38 24.55
N GLY A 130 15.96 -17.36 23.78
CA GLY A 130 15.02 -16.45 23.15
C GLY A 130 14.06 -17.15 22.17
N LEU A 131 13.07 -16.39 21.70
CA LEU A 131 12.16 -16.87 20.67
C LEU A 131 12.91 -17.03 19.34
N GLU A 132 12.89 -18.23 18.79
CA GLU A 132 13.50 -18.54 17.49
C GLU A 132 12.46 -18.41 16.37
N PRO A 133 12.74 -17.61 15.33
CA PRO A 133 11.84 -17.48 14.20
C PRO A 133 11.63 -18.78 13.45
N TYR A 134 10.41 -19.00 13.01
CA TYR A 134 10.09 -20.10 12.12
C TYR A 134 10.74 -19.95 10.74
N LYS A 135 11.09 -21.08 10.14
CA LYS A 135 11.48 -21.16 8.73
C LYS A 135 10.24 -21.02 7.83
N ARG A 136 10.46 -20.72 6.55
CA ARG A 136 9.42 -20.35 5.57
C ARG A 136 8.12 -21.19 5.63
N THR A 137 8.22 -22.50 5.72
CA THR A 137 7.04 -23.38 5.71
C THR A 137 6.16 -23.16 6.95
N ALA A 138 6.76 -23.18 8.14
CA ALA A 138 6.03 -22.98 9.40
C ALA A 138 5.54 -21.52 9.54
N GLU A 139 6.21 -20.56 8.91
CA GLU A 139 5.76 -19.18 8.81
C GLU A 139 4.48 -19.08 7.96
N THR A 140 4.46 -19.69 6.77
CA THR A 140 3.28 -19.75 5.91
C THR A 140 2.08 -20.37 6.62
N ASP A 141 2.30 -21.48 7.34
CA ASP A 141 1.25 -22.09 8.16
C ASP A 141 0.75 -21.15 9.26
N THR A 142 1.67 -20.43 9.91
CA THR A 142 1.31 -19.47 10.95
C THR A 142 0.49 -18.31 10.39
N MET A 143 0.84 -17.79 9.23
CA MET A 143 0.09 -16.73 8.56
C MET A 143 -1.30 -17.22 8.14
N ARG A 144 -1.43 -18.45 7.64
CA ARG A 144 -2.73 -19.06 7.33
C ARG A 144 -3.62 -19.17 8.59
N LEU A 145 -3.05 -19.59 9.72
CA LEU A 145 -3.77 -19.64 11.00
C LEU A 145 -4.21 -18.25 11.47
N LEU A 146 -3.37 -17.24 11.27
CA LEU A 146 -3.72 -15.84 11.55
C LEU A 146 -4.90 -15.38 10.69
N GLU A 147 -4.90 -15.65 9.40
CA GLU A 147 -5.99 -15.33 8.48
C GLU A 147 -7.30 -16.05 8.87
N GLU A 148 -7.22 -17.32 9.24
CA GLU A 148 -8.36 -18.08 9.74
C GLU A 148 -8.94 -17.48 11.03
N SER A 149 -8.08 -16.96 11.90
CA SER A 149 -8.47 -16.32 13.15
C SER A 149 -9.19 -14.99 12.99
N LEU A 150 -9.08 -14.34 11.82
CA LEU A 150 -9.79 -13.09 11.50
C LEU A 150 -11.26 -13.31 11.12
N ARG A 151 -11.69 -14.56 10.94
CA ARG A 151 -13.09 -14.86 10.62
C ARG A 151 -14.00 -14.58 11.84
N PRO A 152 -15.27 -14.18 11.62
CA PRO A 152 -16.21 -13.96 12.71
C PRO A 152 -16.35 -15.21 13.57
N ASN A 153 -16.28 -15.07 14.88
CA ASN A 153 -16.36 -16.10 15.95
C ASN A 153 -15.02 -16.71 16.44
N ALA A 154 -13.88 -16.25 15.95
CA ALA A 154 -12.59 -16.81 16.37
C ALA A 154 -12.07 -16.32 17.75
N ALA A 155 -12.76 -15.42 18.45
CA ALA A 155 -12.26 -14.82 19.70
C ALA A 155 -12.95 -15.30 20.98
N ALA A 156 -13.88 -16.24 20.91
CA ALA A 156 -14.60 -16.74 22.08
C ALA A 156 -13.82 -17.86 22.77
N GLY A 157 -13.49 -17.70 24.06
CA GLY A 157 -13.07 -18.81 24.90
C GLY A 157 -11.64 -18.81 25.44
N ILE A 158 -10.82 -17.78 25.17
CA ILE A 158 -9.46 -17.71 25.76
C ILE A 158 -9.57 -17.25 27.23
N PRO A 159 -9.04 -18.02 28.20
CA PRO A 159 -9.10 -17.67 29.61
C PRO A 159 -8.37 -16.34 29.91
N THR A 160 -8.93 -15.55 30.83
CA THR A 160 -8.32 -14.28 31.28
C THR A 160 -6.90 -14.47 31.79
N ALA A 161 -6.62 -15.55 32.50
CA ALA A 161 -5.28 -15.86 33.01
C ALA A 161 -4.24 -16.03 31.87
N VAL A 162 -4.64 -16.56 30.71
CA VAL A 162 -3.77 -16.65 29.53
C VAL A 162 -3.50 -15.28 28.97
N ARG A 163 -4.54 -14.44 28.86
CA ARG A 163 -4.41 -13.07 28.39
C ARG A 163 -3.43 -12.27 29.26
N ASP A 164 -3.59 -12.32 30.59
CA ASP A 164 -2.75 -11.59 31.53
C ASP A 164 -1.29 -12.07 31.44
N LYS A 165 -1.09 -13.37 31.27
CA LYS A 165 0.24 -13.97 31.09
C LYS A 165 0.91 -13.49 29.80
N LEU A 166 0.18 -13.45 28.70
CA LEU A 166 0.71 -12.96 27.41
C LEU A 166 1.01 -11.47 27.45
N LEU A 167 0.17 -10.66 28.12
CA LEU A 167 0.42 -9.24 28.31
C LEU A 167 1.70 -9.01 29.13
N ALA A 168 1.93 -9.77 30.19
CA ALA A 168 3.15 -9.69 30.99
C ALA A 168 4.41 -10.12 30.20
N ALA A 169 4.27 -11.08 29.28
CA ALA A 169 5.38 -11.57 28.45
C ALA A 169 5.74 -10.63 27.28
N LEU A 170 4.82 -9.79 26.87
CA LEU A 170 4.83 -9.03 25.63
C LEU A 170 6.07 -8.13 25.42
N PRO A 171 6.56 -7.34 26.40
CA PRO A 171 7.76 -6.51 26.21
C PRO A 171 8.97 -7.38 25.85
N ARG A 172 9.16 -8.49 26.55
CA ARG A 172 10.26 -9.42 26.32
C ARG A 172 10.14 -10.13 24.98
N ASP A 173 8.94 -10.54 24.58
CA ASP A 173 8.69 -11.20 23.30
C ASP A 173 9.01 -10.27 22.12
N VAL A 174 8.66 -8.97 22.22
CA VAL A 174 9.02 -7.95 21.23
C VAL A 174 10.53 -7.75 21.20
N GLU A 175 11.17 -7.61 22.34
CA GLU A 175 12.63 -7.41 22.44
C GLU A 175 13.40 -8.58 21.80
N GLU A 176 12.97 -9.81 22.02
CA GLU A 176 13.60 -11.01 21.48
C GLU A 176 13.37 -11.16 19.95
N LEU A 177 12.20 -10.77 19.42
CA LEU A 177 11.88 -10.89 18.00
C LEU A 177 12.32 -9.68 17.16
N LEU A 178 12.56 -8.53 17.76
CA LEU A 178 12.94 -7.31 17.05
C LEU A 178 14.24 -7.43 16.23
N PRO A 179 15.33 -8.05 16.72
CA PRO A 179 16.53 -8.26 15.91
C PRO A 179 16.26 -9.04 14.63
N HIS A 180 15.38 -10.06 14.70
CA HIS A 180 15.01 -10.87 13.54
C HIS A 180 14.15 -10.08 12.54
N LEU A 181 13.30 -9.18 13.03
CA LEU A 181 12.53 -8.27 12.19
C LEU A 181 13.46 -7.29 11.45
N LEU A 182 14.47 -6.76 12.13
CA LEU A 182 15.44 -5.86 11.49
C LEU A 182 16.26 -6.55 10.41
N VAL A 183 16.75 -7.77 10.66
CA VAL A 183 17.47 -8.56 9.65
C VAL A 183 16.59 -8.81 8.42
N ARG A 184 15.36 -9.26 8.64
CA ARG A 184 14.41 -9.46 7.54
C ARG A 184 14.10 -8.17 6.79
N GLY A 185 13.99 -7.07 7.50
CA GLY A 185 13.77 -5.76 6.90
C GLY A 185 14.90 -5.33 5.97
N GLU A 186 16.16 -5.62 6.32
CA GLU A 186 17.30 -5.34 5.45
C GLU A 186 17.29 -6.20 4.18
N GLU A 187 16.90 -7.48 4.29
CA GLU A 187 16.77 -8.37 3.12
C GLU A 187 15.69 -7.84 2.15
N HIS A 188 14.49 -7.51 2.69
CA HIS A 188 13.39 -6.96 1.91
C HIS A 188 13.71 -5.58 1.33
N ARG A 189 14.46 -4.75 2.07
CA ARG A 189 14.97 -3.48 1.56
C ARG A 189 15.78 -3.66 0.28
N ALA A 190 16.75 -4.57 0.32
CA ALA A 190 17.61 -4.82 -0.83
C ALA A 190 16.84 -5.29 -2.08
N ASP A 191 15.79 -6.08 -1.87
CA ASP A 191 14.94 -6.55 -2.97
C ASP A 191 14.01 -5.45 -3.49
N ALA A 192 13.46 -4.63 -2.59
CA ALA A 192 12.65 -3.47 -2.96
C ALA A 192 13.47 -2.41 -3.72
N GLU A 193 14.71 -2.14 -3.32
CA GLU A 193 15.63 -1.25 -4.05
C GLU A 193 15.90 -1.74 -5.47
N LYS A 194 16.15 -3.04 -5.65
CA LYS A 194 16.30 -3.64 -6.99
C LYS A 194 15.04 -3.50 -7.84
N MET A 195 13.87 -3.70 -7.23
CA MET A 195 12.59 -3.53 -7.90
C MET A 195 12.37 -2.08 -8.34
N LEU A 196 12.64 -1.11 -7.45
CA LEU A 196 12.54 0.31 -7.75
C LEU A 196 13.51 0.73 -8.85
N ALA A 197 14.76 0.28 -8.81
CA ALA A 197 15.75 0.55 -9.87
C ALA A 197 15.31 0.00 -11.23
N LYS A 198 14.77 -1.23 -11.26
CA LYS A 198 14.21 -1.82 -12.50
C LYS A 198 13.04 -1.01 -13.03
N ARG A 199 12.16 -0.56 -12.16
CA ARG A 199 11.02 0.27 -12.51
C ARG A 199 11.47 1.62 -13.04
N ALA A 200 12.42 2.28 -12.36
CA ALA A 200 13.01 3.55 -12.77
C ALA A 200 13.61 3.47 -14.18
N ALA A 201 14.38 2.41 -14.46
CA ALA A 201 14.97 2.20 -15.78
C ALA A 201 13.89 2.02 -16.87
N ALA A 202 12.84 1.23 -16.59
CA ALA A 202 11.76 1.00 -17.54
C ALA A 202 10.95 2.29 -17.82
N GLU A 203 10.62 3.07 -16.79
CA GLU A 203 9.88 4.33 -16.93
C GLU A 203 10.74 5.40 -17.62
N SER A 204 12.01 5.51 -17.29
CA SER A 204 12.98 6.41 -17.93
C SER A 204 13.10 6.14 -19.44
N GLU A 205 13.25 4.88 -19.82
CA GLU A 205 13.35 4.48 -21.23
C GLU A 205 12.01 4.69 -21.97
N SER A 206 10.87 4.43 -21.31
CA SER A 206 9.55 4.69 -21.88
C SER A 206 9.33 6.17 -22.16
N LEU A 207 9.70 7.05 -21.20
CA LEU A 207 9.61 8.49 -21.40
C LEU A 207 10.50 8.97 -22.54
N ARG A 208 11.75 8.46 -22.61
CA ARG A 208 12.66 8.77 -23.70
C ARG A 208 12.07 8.42 -25.06
N LYS A 209 11.48 7.24 -25.21
CA LYS A 209 10.80 6.80 -26.45
C LYS A 209 9.66 7.74 -26.82
N VAL A 210 8.81 8.09 -25.86
CA VAL A 210 7.69 9.01 -26.08
C VAL A 210 8.18 10.37 -26.58
N LEU A 211 9.21 10.93 -25.94
CA LEU A 211 9.76 12.23 -26.34
C LEU A 211 10.39 12.18 -27.73
N VAL A 212 11.12 11.11 -28.08
CA VAL A 212 11.69 10.90 -29.41
C VAL A 212 10.59 10.79 -30.46
N GLU A 213 9.57 9.97 -30.22
CA GLU A 213 8.44 9.84 -31.14
C GLU A 213 7.68 11.17 -31.31
N GLN A 214 7.48 11.93 -30.25
CA GLN A 214 6.85 13.24 -30.32
C GLN A 214 7.70 14.22 -31.15
N LYS A 215 9.03 14.21 -30.97
CA LYS A 215 9.94 15.00 -31.79
C LYS A 215 9.80 14.64 -33.28
N GLU A 216 9.88 13.36 -33.62
CA GLU A 216 9.75 12.89 -35.00
C GLU A 216 8.39 13.28 -35.63
N ARG A 217 7.29 13.05 -34.91
CA ARG A 217 5.95 13.43 -35.36
C ARG A 217 5.82 14.92 -35.58
N THR A 218 6.37 15.74 -34.67
CA THR A 218 6.31 17.21 -34.78
C THR A 218 7.18 17.71 -35.93
N THR A 219 8.36 17.11 -36.12
CA THR A 219 9.22 17.43 -37.27
C THR A 219 8.51 17.11 -38.58
N LYS A 220 7.94 15.92 -38.72
CA LYS A 220 7.16 15.54 -39.92
C LYS A 220 6.00 16.50 -40.22
N LYS A 221 5.27 16.94 -39.16
CA LYS A 221 4.18 17.94 -39.32
C LYS A 221 4.68 19.31 -39.75
N LEU A 222 5.84 19.74 -39.25
CA LEU A 222 6.41 21.01 -39.59
C LEU A 222 6.95 21.03 -41.02
N ASP A 223 7.53 19.91 -41.48
CA ASP A 223 8.14 19.75 -42.81
C ASP A 223 7.11 19.34 -43.89
N ALA A 224 5.90 18.93 -43.48
CA ALA A 224 4.86 18.57 -44.42
C ALA A 224 4.55 19.74 -45.36
N PRO A 225 4.57 19.54 -46.69
CA PRO A 225 4.21 20.56 -47.67
C PRO A 225 2.76 20.98 -47.44
N ILE A 226 2.52 22.27 -47.48
CA ILE A 226 1.18 22.83 -47.41
C ILE A 226 0.56 22.66 -48.80
N ASP A 227 -0.57 21.96 -48.88
CA ASP A 227 -1.33 21.83 -50.13
C ASP A 227 -1.85 23.22 -50.52
N PRO A 228 -1.43 23.79 -51.68
CA PRO A 228 -1.86 25.11 -52.11
C PRO A 228 -3.39 25.20 -52.30
N GLN A 229 -4.07 24.09 -52.59
CA GLN A 229 -5.54 24.10 -52.78
C GLN A 229 -6.25 24.24 -51.39
N LEU A 230 -5.70 23.70 -50.32
CA LEU A 230 -6.23 23.90 -48.95
C LEU A 230 -6.02 25.36 -48.48
N GLU A 231 -4.95 26.02 -48.89
CA GLU A 231 -4.70 27.43 -48.51
C GLU A 231 -5.75 28.39 -49.04
N LEU A 232 -6.30 28.15 -50.21
CA LEU A 232 -7.36 28.96 -50.81
C LEU A 232 -8.71 28.87 -50.08
N GLY A 233 -8.92 27.79 -49.29
CA GLY A 233 -10.16 27.57 -48.58
C GLY A 233 -10.16 28.07 -47.11
N PHE A 234 -9.00 28.42 -46.55
CA PHE A 234 -8.91 28.86 -45.16
C PHE A 234 -9.33 30.33 -44.98
N ASN A 235 -10.16 30.58 -43.96
CA ASN A 235 -10.45 31.93 -43.50
C ASN A 235 -9.26 32.50 -42.67
N ASP A 236 -9.29 33.81 -42.37
CA ASP A 236 -8.18 34.49 -41.70
C ASP A 236 -7.93 33.92 -40.26
N ASP A 237 -8.95 33.41 -39.57
CA ASP A 237 -8.80 32.85 -38.24
C ASP A 237 -8.14 31.46 -38.30
N GLU A 238 -8.45 30.65 -39.28
CA GLU A 238 -7.79 29.34 -39.51
C GLU A 238 -6.30 29.53 -39.88
N LYS A 239 -5.98 30.53 -40.68
CA LYS A 239 -4.58 30.88 -41.00
C LYS A 239 -3.83 31.30 -39.74
N ARG A 240 -4.42 32.14 -38.89
CA ARG A 240 -3.83 32.56 -37.61
C ARG A 240 -3.62 31.39 -36.67
N GLN A 241 -4.58 30.51 -36.55
CA GLN A 241 -4.48 29.32 -35.69
C GLN A 241 -3.33 28.43 -36.15
N ARG A 242 -3.23 28.13 -37.44
CA ARG A 242 -2.13 27.36 -38.02
C ARG A 242 -0.76 27.97 -37.76
N ASP A 243 -0.63 29.28 -37.89
CA ASP A 243 0.62 29.96 -37.61
C ASP A 243 1.01 29.90 -36.14
N LEU A 244 0.04 29.95 -35.23
CA LEU A 244 0.26 29.75 -33.80
C LEU A 244 0.72 28.32 -33.50
N GLU A 245 0.10 27.31 -34.11
CA GLU A 245 0.50 25.90 -33.98
C GLU A 245 1.94 25.69 -34.49
N ARG A 246 2.28 26.22 -35.67
CA ARG A 246 3.65 26.12 -36.21
C ARG A 246 4.68 26.80 -35.30
N ARG A 247 4.36 27.94 -34.72
CA ARG A 247 5.23 28.57 -33.69
C ARG A 247 5.39 27.73 -32.47
N ALA A 248 4.32 27.13 -31.97
CA ALA A 248 4.35 26.22 -30.83
C ALA A 248 5.21 24.97 -31.13
N TRP A 249 5.09 24.36 -32.33
CA TRP A 249 5.94 23.24 -32.74
C TRP A 249 7.41 23.60 -32.82
N LYS A 250 7.75 24.78 -33.37
CA LYS A 250 9.14 25.28 -33.41
C LYS A 250 9.71 25.50 -32.02
N LEU A 251 8.91 26.03 -31.08
CA LEU A 251 9.32 26.19 -29.68
C LEU A 251 9.52 24.84 -29.00
N PHE A 252 8.62 23.86 -29.20
CA PHE A 252 8.77 22.52 -28.74
C PHE A 252 10.06 21.87 -29.25
N LEU A 253 10.33 21.90 -30.57
CA LEU A 253 11.53 21.33 -31.16
C LEU A 253 12.83 21.94 -30.65
N LYS A 254 12.83 23.23 -30.26
CA LYS A 254 13.98 23.84 -29.60
C LYS A 254 14.29 23.32 -28.22
N ARG A 255 13.28 22.77 -27.52
CA ARG A 255 13.39 22.36 -26.13
C ARG A 255 13.50 20.84 -25.99
N VAL A 256 12.89 20.09 -26.91
CA VAL A 256 12.72 18.63 -26.78
C VAL A 256 14.05 17.88 -26.67
N ASP A 257 15.13 18.36 -27.29
CA ASP A 257 16.44 17.71 -27.18
C ASP A 257 17.03 17.83 -25.77
N ALA A 258 16.84 18.98 -25.14
CA ALA A 258 17.20 19.16 -23.72
C ALA A 258 16.30 18.31 -22.80
N ASP A 259 15.02 18.20 -23.11
CA ASP A 259 14.09 17.37 -22.35
C ASP A 259 14.42 15.88 -22.50
N ILE A 260 14.75 15.39 -23.71
CA ILE A 260 15.20 14.01 -23.95
C ILE A 260 16.49 13.69 -23.17
N ALA A 261 17.37 14.67 -23.01
CA ALA A 261 18.61 14.49 -22.26
C ALA A 261 18.40 14.52 -20.73
N ALA A 262 17.49 15.36 -20.24
CA ALA A 262 17.33 15.63 -18.80
C ALA A 262 16.23 14.85 -18.13
N GLU A 263 15.05 14.71 -18.75
CA GLU A 263 13.87 14.13 -18.06
C GLU A 263 14.01 12.64 -17.71
N PRO A 264 14.62 11.79 -18.55
CA PRO A 264 14.89 10.39 -18.15
C PRO A 264 15.76 10.29 -16.89
N GLY A 265 16.74 11.17 -16.73
CA GLY A 265 17.59 11.23 -15.54
C GLY A 265 16.80 11.62 -14.28
N ARG A 266 15.86 12.54 -14.39
CA ARG A 266 14.99 12.93 -13.27
C ARG A 266 14.12 11.79 -12.76
N ILE A 267 13.69 10.87 -13.64
CA ILE A 267 12.96 9.66 -13.23
C ILE A 267 13.89 8.75 -12.43
N LEU A 268 15.12 8.55 -12.85
CA LEU A 268 16.10 7.74 -12.10
C LEU A 268 16.33 8.35 -10.71
N ASP A 269 16.56 9.64 -10.63
CA ASP A 269 16.75 10.36 -9.36
C ASP A 269 15.50 10.30 -8.46
N PHE A 270 14.30 10.28 -9.04
CA PHE A 270 13.05 10.18 -8.27
C PHE A 270 12.95 8.85 -7.52
N TYR A 271 13.39 7.74 -8.14
CA TYR A 271 13.34 6.42 -7.55
C TYR A 271 14.56 6.07 -6.68
N ASP A 272 15.54 6.97 -6.58
CA ASP A 272 16.71 6.77 -5.72
C ASP A 272 16.31 6.79 -4.23
N VAL A 273 16.72 5.73 -3.51
CA VAL A 273 16.36 5.54 -2.09
C VAL A 273 17.36 6.27 -1.20
N ALA A 274 16.92 7.37 -0.61
CA ALA A 274 17.74 8.20 0.27
C ALA A 274 17.71 7.75 1.74
N ALA A 275 16.62 7.12 2.19
CA ALA A 275 16.44 6.66 3.56
C ALA A 275 15.47 5.49 3.65
N HIS A 276 15.60 4.70 4.72
CA HIS A 276 14.63 3.66 5.05
C HIS A 276 14.31 3.66 6.53
N ARG A 277 13.19 3.05 6.87
CA ARG A 277 12.74 2.86 8.25
C ARG A 277 12.12 1.48 8.40
N ILE A 278 12.58 0.73 9.40
CA ILE A 278 12.01 -0.54 9.83
C ILE A 278 11.49 -0.34 11.24
N GLU A 279 10.21 -0.58 11.46
CA GLU A 279 9.59 -0.36 12.76
C GLU A 279 8.60 -1.49 13.10
N PRO A 280 8.52 -1.93 14.36
CA PRO A 280 7.47 -2.86 14.78
C PRO A 280 6.12 -2.12 14.77
N VAL A 281 5.08 -2.80 14.29
CA VAL A 281 3.73 -2.24 14.15
C VAL A 281 2.76 -2.88 15.13
N GLY A 282 2.93 -4.17 15.41
CA GLY A 282 2.07 -4.88 16.33
C GLY A 282 2.50 -6.33 16.51
N ILE A 283 1.89 -6.99 17.48
CA ILE A 283 2.12 -8.40 17.78
C ILE A 283 0.78 -9.13 17.91
N ALA A 284 0.71 -10.33 17.37
CA ALA A 284 -0.44 -11.20 17.49
C ALA A 284 -0.05 -12.52 18.13
N TYR A 285 -0.85 -12.97 19.09
CA TYR A 285 -0.72 -14.29 19.68
C TYR A 285 -1.83 -15.17 19.18
N LEU A 286 -1.46 -16.34 18.66
CA LEU A 286 -2.38 -17.40 18.26
C LEU A 286 -2.39 -18.47 19.35
N TRP A 287 -3.49 -18.55 20.08
CA TRP A 287 -3.61 -19.45 21.21
C TRP A 287 -4.45 -20.67 20.87
N PRO A 288 -3.95 -21.89 21.17
CA PRO A 288 -4.74 -23.10 20.96
C PRO A 288 -5.97 -23.11 21.87
N VAL A 289 -7.11 -23.47 21.31
CA VAL A 289 -8.28 -23.82 22.12
C VAL A 289 -8.33 -25.30 22.25
N THR A 290 -7.99 -25.78 23.43
CA THR A 290 -8.31 -27.11 23.84
C THR A 290 -9.81 -27.16 24.12
N GLY A 291 -10.54 -27.84 23.21
CA GLY A 291 -11.95 -28.18 23.41
C GLY A 291 -12.15 -29.05 24.62
#